data_becbc1f4167bb5d2f43c02d6f6704527
#
_entry.id   becbc1f4167bb5d2f43c02d6f6704527
#
_cell.length_a   1.000
_cell.length_b   1.000
_cell.length_c   1.000
_cell.angle_alpha   90.00
_cell.angle_beta   90.00
_cell.angle_gamma   90.00
#
_symmetry.space_group_name_H-M   'P 1'
#
loop_
_entity.id
_entity.type
_entity.pdbx_description
1 polymer ?
#
loop_
_entity_poly.entity_id
_entity_poly.type
_entity_poly.pdbx_seq_one_letter_code
_entity_poly.pdbx_strand_id
1 'polypeptide(L)'
;MGLTMGERRLFVALTFSEAERDWLVQRQNALKGHIATGRLTAPGNLHMTLSFIGPCDENRETLAREALDVAVTAYRNALADKGTGDSPVEDTDGAGRPERPALDPSSFPIDLALGHISCFEKRRNSILWVGPTDSGCPQRLGLLQELVADELRVRGLPYGGETFRPHVTLARNVCVPKGVSLTELCATLTSETASVTTRHTSASLMWSDHPKGGSLTYTPIKTVTL
;
A
#
# COMPACT_ATOMS: atom_id res chain seq x y z
N MET A 1 -13.00 10.48 -19.38
CA MET A 1 -13.69 9.34 -20.01
C MET A 1 -14.50 8.67 -18.91
N GLY A 2 -15.84 8.61 -19.04
CA GLY A 2 -16.71 7.90 -18.08
C GLY A 2 -16.56 6.40 -18.28
N LEU A 3 -16.77 5.61 -17.19
CA LEU A 3 -16.87 4.16 -17.27
C LEU A 3 -18.08 3.77 -18.10
N THR A 4 -17.96 2.78 -18.97
CA THR A 4 -19.10 2.12 -19.60
C THR A 4 -19.84 1.27 -18.56
N MET A 5 -21.13 0.99 -18.78
CA MET A 5 -21.91 0.11 -17.88
C MET A 5 -21.20 -1.26 -17.80
N GLY A 6 -20.77 -1.64 -16.58
CA GLY A 6 -20.06 -2.89 -16.31
C GLY A 6 -18.54 -2.77 -16.07
N GLU A 7 -17.90 -1.63 -16.38
CA GLU A 7 -16.47 -1.45 -16.10
C GLU A 7 -16.21 -1.11 -14.64
N ARG A 8 -15.20 -1.79 -14.06
CA ARG A 8 -14.67 -1.54 -12.72
C ARG A 8 -13.26 -0.98 -12.79
N ARG A 9 -12.93 0.00 -11.95
CA ARG A 9 -11.55 0.46 -11.82
C ARG A 9 -10.82 -0.42 -10.81
N LEU A 10 -9.83 -1.16 -11.29
CA LEU A 10 -9.11 -2.13 -10.49
C LEU A 10 -7.67 -1.68 -10.18
N PHE A 11 -7.15 -2.16 -9.07
CA PHE A 11 -5.75 -2.02 -8.65
C PHE A 11 -5.38 -3.15 -7.68
N VAL A 12 -4.10 -3.49 -7.60
CA VAL A 12 -3.56 -4.44 -6.61
C VAL A 12 -2.96 -3.66 -5.45
N ALA A 13 -3.25 -4.08 -4.21
CA ALA A 13 -2.79 -3.40 -3.01
C ALA A 13 -2.54 -4.34 -1.83
N LEU A 14 -1.72 -3.84 -0.88
CA LEU A 14 -1.67 -4.31 0.49
C LEU A 14 -2.65 -3.50 1.34
N THR A 15 -3.37 -4.18 2.22
CA THR A 15 -4.30 -3.58 3.17
C THR A 15 -3.75 -3.64 4.58
N PHE A 16 -4.38 -2.93 5.52
CA PHE A 16 -3.94 -2.79 6.90
C PHE A 16 -4.95 -3.41 7.87
N SER A 17 -4.47 -3.97 8.96
CA SER A 17 -5.27 -4.34 10.11
C SER A 17 -5.95 -3.12 10.76
N GLU A 18 -6.87 -3.33 11.67
CA GLU A 18 -7.56 -2.24 12.38
C GLU A 18 -6.57 -1.38 13.18
N ALA A 19 -5.68 -2.00 13.95
CA ALA A 19 -4.67 -1.29 14.73
C ALA A 19 -3.70 -0.46 13.86
N GLU A 20 -3.29 -1.00 12.71
CA GLU A 20 -2.44 -0.28 11.75
C GLU A 20 -3.20 0.89 11.10
N ARG A 21 -4.49 0.72 10.79
CA ARG A 21 -5.34 1.83 10.30
C ARG A 21 -5.51 2.91 11.34
N ASP A 22 -5.68 2.55 12.62
CA ASP A 22 -5.79 3.52 13.71
C ASP A 22 -4.52 4.36 13.83
N TRP A 23 -3.34 3.74 13.71
CA TRP A 23 -2.08 4.47 13.66
C TRP A 23 -2.04 5.44 12.47
N LEU A 24 -2.46 5.02 11.27
CA LEU A 24 -2.53 5.87 10.08
C LEU A 24 -3.50 7.05 10.28
N VAL A 25 -4.66 6.81 10.89
CA VAL A 25 -5.64 7.85 11.23
C VAL A 25 -5.07 8.85 12.24
N GLN A 26 -4.31 8.41 13.23
CA GLN A 26 -3.60 9.32 14.15
C GLN A 26 -2.63 10.23 13.38
N ARG A 27 -1.90 9.71 12.37
CA ARG A 27 -1.04 10.55 11.50
C ARG A 27 -1.87 11.55 10.69
N GLN A 28 -3.03 11.14 10.15
CA GLN A 28 -3.95 12.05 9.48
C GLN A 28 -4.46 13.17 10.42
N ASN A 29 -4.75 12.85 11.68
CA ASN A 29 -5.19 13.84 12.66
C ASN A 29 -4.07 14.85 13.00
N ALA A 30 -2.83 14.40 13.12
CA ALA A 30 -1.69 15.28 13.30
C ALA A 30 -1.53 16.27 12.12
N LEU A 31 -1.80 15.82 10.88
CA LEU A 31 -1.73 16.69 9.70
C LEU A 31 -2.74 17.85 9.72
N LYS A 32 -3.92 17.67 10.32
CA LYS A 32 -5.02 18.67 10.29
C LYS A 32 -4.61 20.04 10.81
N GLY A 33 -3.73 20.09 11.80
CA GLY A 33 -3.24 21.35 12.39
C GLY A 33 -2.25 22.11 11.48
N HIS A 34 -1.73 21.48 10.45
CA HIS A 34 -0.63 22.00 9.62
C HIS A 34 -1.03 22.31 8.18
N ILE A 35 -2.17 21.82 7.72
CA ILE A 35 -2.66 22.07 6.36
C ILE A 35 -3.81 23.06 6.34
N ALA A 36 -3.81 23.98 5.37
CA ALA A 36 -4.90 24.94 5.20
C ALA A 36 -6.15 24.28 4.60
N THR A 37 -5.95 23.41 3.61
CA THR A 37 -7.02 22.60 3.00
C THR A 37 -6.46 21.24 2.59
N GLY A 38 -7.35 20.26 2.48
CA GLY A 38 -7.02 18.92 2.03
C GLY A 38 -8.17 17.95 2.30
N ARG A 39 -8.18 16.86 1.56
CA ARG A 39 -9.13 15.76 1.78
C ARG A 39 -8.39 14.55 2.31
N LEU A 40 -8.66 14.18 3.56
CA LEU A 40 -8.11 12.97 4.15
C LEU A 40 -8.65 11.72 3.43
N THR A 41 -7.82 10.71 3.31
CA THR A 41 -8.26 9.38 2.84
C THR A 41 -9.17 8.77 3.90
N ALA A 42 -10.34 8.27 3.51
CA ALA A 42 -11.23 7.59 4.44
C ALA A 42 -10.50 6.37 5.07
N PRO A 43 -10.67 6.07 6.37
CA PRO A 43 -9.96 4.98 7.05
C PRO A 43 -10.05 3.64 6.33
N GLY A 44 -11.24 3.26 5.83
CA GLY A 44 -11.45 2.03 5.06
C GLY A 44 -10.76 2.01 3.69
N ASN A 45 -10.29 3.17 3.20
CA ASN A 45 -9.59 3.31 1.93
C ASN A 45 -8.06 3.45 2.07
N LEU A 46 -7.53 3.36 3.30
CA LEU A 46 -6.08 3.38 3.52
C LEU A 46 -5.48 2.06 3.04
N HIS A 47 -4.56 2.14 2.09
CA HIS A 47 -3.91 1.00 1.44
C HIS A 47 -2.56 1.41 0.84
N MET A 48 -1.72 0.44 0.54
CA MET A 48 -0.50 0.63 -0.25
C MET A 48 -0.72 0.01 -1.64
N THR A 49 -0.81 0.82 -2.68
CA THR A 49 -0.98 0.33 -4.05
C THR A 49 0.31 -0.34 -4.53
N LEU A 50 0.22 -1.56 -5.04
CA LEU A 50 1.30 -2.26 -5.74
C LEU A 50 1.26 -1.98 -7.24
N SER A 51 0.08 -2.04 -7.84
CA SER A 51 -0.09 -1.79 -9.28
C SER A 51 -1.48 -1.26 -9.59
N PHE A 52 -1.57 -0.23 -10.41
CA PHE A 52 -2.83 0.34 -10.87
C PHE A 52 -3.18 -0.20 -12.25
N ILE A 53 -4.37 -0.81 -12.39
CA ILE A 53 -4.83 -1.44 -13.63
C ILE A 53 -5.78 -0.51 -14.39
N GLY A 54 -6.66 0.19 -13.69
CA GLY A 54 -7.63 1.10 -14.31
C GLY A 54 -8.95 0.42 -14.68
N PRO A 55 -9.69 0.94 -15.69
CA PRO A 55 -10.97 0.39 -16.10
C PRO A 55 -10.85 -1.03 -16.66
N CYS A 56 -11.64 -1.95 -16.13
CA CYS A 56 -11.71 -3.35 -16.53
C CYS A 56 -13.16 -3.78 -16.76
N ASP A 57 -13.39 -4.44 -17.88
CA ASP A 57 -14.57 -5.28 -18.10
C ASP A 57 -14.41 -6.64 -17.39
N GLU A 58 -15.38 -7.53 -17.51
CA GLU A 58 -15.37 -8.85 -16.88
C GLU A 58 -14.19 -9.73 -17.35
N ASN A 59 -13.80 -9.64 -18.62
CA ASN A 59 -12.67 -10.39 -19.15
C ASN A 59 -11.34 -9.90 -18.54
N ARG A 60 -11.14 -8.59 -18.52
CA ARG A 60 -9.96 -7.97 -17.91
C ARG A 60 -9.90 -8.18 -16.40
N GLU A 61 -11.06 -8.18 -15.71
CA GLU A 61 -11.14 -8.54 -14.30
C GLU A 61 -10.68 -9.98 -14.07
N THR A 62 -11.13 -10.93 -14.89
CA THR A 62 -10.71 -12.33 -14.82
C THR A 62 -9.20 -12.46 -14.99
N LEU A 63 -8.63 -11.83 -16.02
CA LEU A 63 -7.17 -11.79 -16.24
C LEU A 63 -6.41 -11.16 -15.08
N ALA A 64 -6.94 -10.12 -14.45
CA ALA A 64 -6.32 -9.48 -13.29
C ALA A 64 -6.35 -10.39 -12.05
N ARG A 65 -7.41 -11.18 -11.86
CA ARG A 65 -7.51 -12.19 -10.80
C ARG A 65 -6.47 -13.30 -10.98
N GLU A 66 -6.31 -13.81 -12.19
CA GLU A 66 -5.30 -14.81 -12.53
C GLU A 66 -3.88 -14.27 -12.37
N ALA A 67 -3.63 -13.02 -12.81
CA ALA A 67 -2.35 -12.36 -12.65
C ALA A 67 -1.92 -12.30 -11.18
N LEU A 68 -2.85 -11.96 -10.28
CA LEU A 68 -2.56 -11.92 -8.83
C LEU A 68 -2.22 -13.31 -8.28
N ASP A 69 -2.96 -14.37 -8.68
CA ASP A 69 -2.67 -15.75 -8.23
C ASP A 69 -1.27 -16.19 -8.64
N VAL A 70 -0.94 -16.00 -9.92
CA VAL A 70 0.37 -16.43 -10.47
C VAL A 70 1.50 -15.62 -9.85
N ALA A 71 1.34 -14.31 -9.72
CA ALA A 71 2.34 -13.44 -9.09
C ALA A 71 2.63 -13.84 -7.64
N VAL A 72 1.59 -14.10 -6.83
CA VAL A 72 1.78 -14.53 -5.43
C VAL A 72 2.39 -15.93 -5.35
N THR A 73 2.01 -16.84 -6.24
CA THR A 73 2.63 -18.17 -6.32
C THR A 73 4.12 -18.06 -6.64
N ALA A 74 4.49 -17.23 -7.63
CA ALA A 74 5.88 -16.99 -7.99
C ALA A 74 6.67 -16.33 -6.84
N TYR A 75 6.04 -15.38 -6.12
CA TYR A 75 6.62 -14.76 -4.92
C TYR A 75 6.97 -15.78 -3.85
N ARG A 76 6.03 -16.69 -3.52
CA ARG A 76 6.27 -17.75 -2.53
C ARG A 76 7.40 -18.69 -2.96
N ASN A 77 7.40 -19.12 -4.21
CA ASN A 77 8.44 -20.00 -4.75
C ASN A 77 9.82 -19.34 -4.68
N ALA A 78 9.93 -18.09 -5.08
CA ALA A 78 11.18 -17.34 -5.02
C ALA A 78 11.74 -17.15 -3.62
N LEU A 79 10.89 -17.16 -2.59
CA LEU A 79 11.32 -17.06 -1.19
C LEU A 79 11.57 -18.42 -0.56
N ALA A 80 10.82 -19.46 -0.94
CA ALA A 80 11.08 -20.84 -0.50
C ALA A 80 12.45 -21.31 -0.98
N ASP A 81 12.82 -21.02 -2.23
CA ASP A 81 14.13 -21.37 -2.81
C ASP A 81 15.31 -20.66 -2.10
N LYS A 82 15.08 -19.47 -1.53
CA LYS A 82 16.07 -18.71 -0.77
C LYS A 82 16.12 -19.11 0.72
N GLY A 83 15.11 -19.79 1.23
CA GLY A 83 14.91 -20.09 2.65
C GLY A 83 15.81 -21.20 3.22
N THR A 84 16.76 -21.75 2.45
CA THR A 84 17.76 -22.69 2.95
C THR A 84 19.02 -22.03 3.53
N GLY A 85 19.07 -20.69 3.62
CA GLY A 85 20.29 -19.95 3.97
C GLY A 85 20.22 -18.92 5.10
N ASP A 86 19.07 -18.68 5.71
CA ASP A 86 18.98 -17.63 6.75
C ASP A 86 18.77 -18.28 8.13
N SER A 87 19.87 -18.37 8.90
CA SER A 87 19.84 -18.80 10.30
C SER A 87 19.06 -17.78 11.14
N PRO A 88 18.22 -18.23 12.10
CA PRO A 88 17.51 -17.29 12.98
C PRO A 88 18.51 -16.51 13.81
N VAL A 89 18.42 -15.17 13.78
CA VAL A 89 19.09 -14.30 14.75
C VAL A 89 18.50 -14.64 16.11
N GLU A 90 19.31 -15.18 17.02
CA GLU A 90 18.94 -15.40 18.41
C GLU A 90 18.64 -14.05 19.09
N ASP A 91 17.35 -13.77 19.33
CA ASP A 91 16.90 -12.66 20.16
C ASP A 91 17.18 -12.99 21.64
N THR A 92 18.23 -12.41 22.18
CA THR A 92 18.52 -12.41 23.63
C THR A 92 17.97 -11.15 24.29
N ASP A 93 16.66 -11.00 24.37
CA ASP A 93 16.03 -10.05 25.31
C ASP A 93 14.65 -10.53 25.76
N GLY A 94 14.64 -10.96 27.04
CA GLY A 94 13.47 -11.47 27.74
C GLY A 94 12.53 -10.36 28.23
N ALA A 95 11.71 -9.80 27.38
CA ALA A 95 10.54 -9.00 27.77
C ALA A 95 9.32 -9.55 27.05
N GLY A 96 8.29 -9.94 27.82
CA GLY A 96 7.09 -10.64 27.37
C GLY A 96 6.38 -9.99 26.20
N ARG A 97 6.67 -10.48 25.02
CA ARG A 97 5.97 -10.18 23.77
C ARG A 97 4.68 -11.01 23.74
N PRO A 98 3.52 -10.44 23.33
CA PRO A 98 2.33 -11.26 23.10
C PRO A 98 2.66 -12.36 22.09
N GLU A 99 2.24 -13.61 22.40
CA GLU A 99 2.43 -14.76 21.50
C GLU A 99 1.94 -14.43 20.09
N ARG A 100 2.84 -14.39 19.16
CA ARG A 100 2.50 -14.32 17.74
C ARG A 100 1.83 -15.65 17.36
N PRO A 101 0.65 -15.63 16.71
CA PRO A 101 0.07 -16.87 16.19
C PRO A 101 1.09 -17.56 15.29
N ALA A 102 1.24 -18.86 15.46
CA ALA A 102 2.13 -19.68 14.63
C ALA A 102 1.78 -19.45 13.15
N LEU A 103 2.74 -18.98 12.38
CA LEU A 103 2.58 -18.77 10.95
C LEU A 103 2.55 -20.14 10.26
N ASP A 104 1.70 -20.27 9.25
CA ASP A 104 1.81 -21.34 8.28
C ASP A 104 3.25 -21.29 7.69
N PRO A 105 4.04 -22.38 7.78
CA PRO A 105 5.40 -22.42 7.25
C PRO A 105 5.48 -22.13 5.75
N SER A 106 4.34 -22.16 5.04
CA SER A 106 4.23 -21.76 3.62
C SER A 106 3.95 -20.25 3.42
N SER A 107 3.83 -19.46 4.48
CA SER A 107 3.54 -18.02 4.38
C SER A 107 4.80 -17.17 4.45
N PHE A 108 4.91 -16.21 3.53
CA PHE A 108 6.04 -15.28 3.42
C PHE A 108 5.58 -13.83 3.58
N PRO A 109 5.20 -13.41 4.80
CA PRO A 109 4.68 -12.08 5.04
C PRO A 109 5.71 -10.99 4.75
N ILE A 110 5.19 -9.79 4.46
CA ILE A 110 5.99 -8.60 4.27
C ILE A 110 5.85 -7.73 5.52
N ASP A 111 6.93 -7.56 6.27
CA ASP A 111 6.99 -6.61 7.38
C ASP A 111 7.55 -5.27 6.88
N LEU A 112 6.86 -4.16 7.19
CA LEU A 112 7.22 -2.81 6.76
C LEU A 112 7.27 -1.88 7.98
N ALA A 113 8.38 -1.21 8.20
CA ALA A 113 8.46 -0.12 9.16
C ALA A 113 7.99 1.18 8.45
N LEU A 114 6.79 1.66 8.76
CA LEU A 114 6.24 2.90 8.23
C LEU A 114 6.51 4.06 9.18
N GLY A 115 6.90 5.22 8.65
CA GLY A 115 7.20 6.40 9.47
C GLY A 115 7.68 7.61 8.65
N HIS A 116 8.17 7.38 7.43
CA HIS A 116 8.62 8.46 6.56
C HIS A 116 7.41 9.18 5.93
N ILE A 117 7.12 10.40 6.38
CA ILE A 117 6.09 11.25 5.79
C ILE A 117 6.70 12.09 4.67
N SER A 118 6.06 12.10 3.51
CA SER A 118 6.52 12.87 2.36
C SER A 118 5.33 13.29 1.48
N CYS A 119 5.61 13.95 0.36
CA CYS A 119 4.59 14.44 -0.54
C CYS A 119 4.93 14.19 -2.01
N PHE A 120 3.88 14.08 -2.81
CA PHE A 120 3.97 14.33 -4.24
C PHE A 120 3.48 15.75 -4.49
N GLU A 121 4.43 16.65 -4.68
CA GLU A 121 4.13 18.06 -4.85
C GLU A 121 3.59 18.34 -6.26
N LYS A 122 2.42 18.93 -6.33
CA LYS A 122 1.76 19.38 -7.56
C LYS A 122 1.17 20.76 -7.33
N ARG A 123 1.19 21.59 -8.36
CA ARG A 123 0.76 23.00 -8.29
C ARG A 123 -0.60 23.23 -7.58
N ARG A 124 -1.54 22.28 -7.65
CA ARG A 124 -2.89 22.42 -7.05
C ARG A 124 -3.41 21.16 -6.36
N ASN A 125 -2.75 20.03 -6.50
CA ASN A 125 -3.26 18.73 -6.07
C ASN A 125 -2.19 17.89 -5.37
N SER A 126 -1.45 18.52 -4.44
CA SER A 126 -0.41 17.82 -3.68
C SER A 126 -1.01 16.68 -2.87
N ILE A 127 -0.25 15.61 -2.74
CA ILE A 127 -0.63 14.40 -2.02
C ILE A 127 0.36 14.21 -0.88
N LEU A 128 -0.14 14.13 0.35
CA LEU A 128 0.64 13.72 1.50
C LEU A 128 0.49 12.22 1.71
N TRP A 129 1.61 11.56 2.00
CA TRP A 129 1.66 10.11 2.17
C TRP A 129 2.68 9.71 3.25
N VAL A 130 2.55 8.50 3.76
CA VAL A 130 3.54 7.84 4.61
C VAL A 130 4.08 6.61 3.90
N GLY A 131 5.36 6.39 4.00
CA GLY A 131 6.06 5.25 3.41
C GLY A 131 7.01 4.58 4.40
N PRO A 132 7.79 3.59 3.92
CA PRO A 132 8.82 2.95 4.70
C PRO A 132 9.82 3.96 5.27
N THR A 133 10.33 3.68 6.48
CA THR A 133 11.32 4.52 7.18
C THR A 133 12.63 4.60 6.42
N ASP A 134 13.02 3.50 5.79
CA ASP A 134 14.16 3.48 4.88
C ASP A 134 13.73 4.04 3.53
N SER A 135 14.52 4.94 2.98
CA SER A 135 14.23 5.66 1.72
C SER A 135 14.13 4.74 0.49
N GLY A 136 14.37 3.45 0.66
CA GLY A 136 14.30 2.41 -0.37
C GLY A 136 12.98 1.64 -0.39
N CYS A 137 12.83 0.81 -1.42
CA CYS A 137 11.77 -0.20 -1.45
C CYS A 137 12.26 -1.47 -0.75
N PRO A 138 11.59 -1.93 0.34
CA PRO A 138 11.94 -3.19 0.99
C PRO A 138 11.96 -4.34 -0.03
N GLN A 139 12.99 -5.19 0.04
CA GLN A 139 13.27 -6.19 -1.00
C GLN A 139 12.08 -7.11 -1.31
N ARG A 140 11.39 -7.63 -0.27
CA ARG A 140 10.22 -8.49 -0.46
C ARG A 140 9.04 -7.76 -1.09
N LEU A 141 8.85 -6.48 -0.73
CA LEU A 141 7.81 -5.65 -1.31
C LEU A 141 8.08 -5.35 -2.78
N GLY A 142 9.34 -5.02 -3.12
CA GLY A 142 9.77 -4.81 -4.49
C GLY A 142 9.57 -6.07 -5.35
N LEU A 143 9.99 -7.23 -4.84
CA LEU A 143 9.80 -8.50 -5.54
C LEU A 143 8.32 -8.79 -5.83
N LEU A 144 7.44 -8.64 -4.83
CA LEU A 144 6.00 -8.84 -5.05
C LEU A 144 5.44 -7.87 -6.09
N GLN A 145 5.84 -6.60 -6.01
CA GLN A 145 5.39 -5.58 -6.96
C GLN A 145 5.84 -5.87 -8.39
N GLU A 146 7.09 -6.26 -8.58
CA GLU A 146 7.65 -6.63 -9.89
C GLU A 146 6.91 -7.83 -10.49
N LEU A 147 6.69 -8.89 -9.71
CA LEU A 147 5.94 -10.07 -10.16
C LEU A 147 4.49 -9.73 -10.53
N VAL A 148 3.82 -8.89 -9.75
CA VAL A 148 2.47 -8.41 -10.09
C VAL A 148 2.48 -7.61 -11.39
N ALA A 149 3.43 -6.69 -11.56
CA ALA A 149 3.53 -5.89 -12.77
C ALA A 149 3.82 -6.75 -14.01
N ASP A 150 4.71 -7.72 -13.90
CA ASP A 150 5.06 -8.64 -14.99
C ASP A 150 3.87 -9.50 -15.41
N GLU A 151 3.12 -10.06 -14.45
CA GLU A 151 1.96 -10.89 -14.74
C GLU A 151 0.81 -10.08 -15.38
N LEU A 152 0.62 -8.82 -14.98
CA LEU A 152 -0.31 -7.92 -15.63
C LEU A 152 0.14 -7.60 -17.06
N ARG A 153 1.43 -7.31 -17.26
CA ARG A 153 2.01 -7.02 -18.57
C ARG A 153 1.88 -8.18 -19.55
N VAL A 154 2.19 -9.40 -19.11
CA VAL A 154 2.08 -10.62 -19.95
C VAL A 154 0.62 -10.83 -20.44
N ARG A 155 -0.36 -10.44 -19.63
CA ARG A 155 -1.80 -10.52 -19.98
C ARG A 155 -2.33 -9.29 -20.73
N GLY A 156 -1.45 -8.36 -21.12
CA GLY A 156 -1.85 -7.14 -21.83
C GLY A 156 -2.66 -6.15 -20.99
N LEU A 157 -2.56 -6.24 -19.66
CA LEU A 157 -3.21 -5.30 -18.74
C LEU A 157 -2.26 -4.15 -18.40
N PRO A 158 -2.79 -2.93 -18.12
CA PRO A 158 -1.99 -1.87 -17.55
C PRO A 158 -1.42 -2.28 -16.19
N TYR A 159 -0.21 -1.83 -15.86
CA TYR A 159 0.50 -2.21 -14.63
C TYR A 159 1.23 -1.04 -13.94
N GLY A 160 0.89 0.19 -14.34
CA GLY A 160 1.44 1.38 -13.70
C GLY A 160 2.88 1.74 -14.08
N GLY A 161 3.50 1.11 -15.03
CA GLY A 161 4.77 1.36 -15.77
C GLY A 161 5.86 2.34 -15.27
N GLU A 162 5.64 3.03 -14.15
CA GLU A 162 6.54 4.01 -13.55
C GLU A 162 7.34 3.38 -12.41
N THR A 163 8.39 4.06 -11.98
CA THR A 163 9.18 3.66 -10.82
C THR A 163 8.27 3.47 -9.60
N PHE A 164 8.22 2.26 -9.07
CA PHE A 164 7.44 1.95 -7.88
C PHE A 164 7.97 2.72 -6.66
N ARG A 165 7.07 3.44 -6.02
CA ARG A 165 7.37 4.17 -4.78
C ARG A 165 6.34 3.77 -3.73
N PRO A 166 6.71 2.91 -2.76
CA PRO A 166 5.78 2.42 -1.75
C PRO A 166 5.28 3.56 -0.86
N HIS A 167 3.96 3.74 -0.81
CA HIS A 167 3.34 4.80 -0.02
C HIS A 167 1.89 4.49 0.33
N VAL A 168 1.43 5.04 1.45
CA VAL A 168 0.03 5.09 1.86
C VAL A 168 -0.44 6.54 1.80
N THR A 169 -1.39 6.86 0.94
CA THR A 169 -1.91 8.22 0.81
C THR A 169 -2.70 8.61 2.06
N LEU A 170 -2.22 9.60 2.80
CA LEU A 170 -2.90 10.17 3.97
C LEU A 170 -3.92 11.25 3.57
N ALA A 171 -3.53 12.16 2.67
CA ALA A 171 -4.38 13.27 2.22
C ALA A 171 -4.12 13.62 0.76
N ARG A 172 -5.14 14.11 0.08
CA ARG A 172 -5.10 14.60 -1.32
C ARG A 172 -5.56 16.05 -1.40
N ASN A 173 -5.18 16.75 -2.47
CA ASN A 173 -5.51 18.16 -2.71
C ASN A 173 -5.06 19.05 -1.55
N VAL A 174 -3.87 18.74 -1.02
CA VAL A 174 -3.33 19.44 0.15
C VAL A 174 -2.77 20.79 -0.26
N CYS A 175 -3.17 21.82 0.48
CA CYS A 175 -2.55 23.12 0.48
C CYS A 175 -2.07 23.45 1.89
N VAL A 176 -0.91 24.05 2.02
CA VAL A 176 -0.35 24.56 3.28
C VAL A 176 -0.60 26.08 3.39
N PRO A 177 -0.55 26.67 4.60
CA PRO A 177 -0.64 28.10 4.79
C PRO A 177 0.43 28.84 3.98
N LYS A 178 0.15 30.11 3.64
CA LYS A 178 1.10 30.95 2.90
C LYS A 178 2.43 31.08 3.66
N GLY A 179 3.53 30.82 2.96
CA GLY A 179 4.88 30.88 3.54
C GLY A 179 5.36 29.58 4.17
N VAL A 180 4.53 28.53 4.20
CA VAL A 180 4.93 27.19 4.68
C VAL A 180 5.34 26.35 3.48
N SER A 181 6.50 25.69 3.58
CA SER A 181 6.96 24.68 2.62
C SER A 181 6.34 23.31 2.94
N LEU A 182 5.72 22.68 1.95
CA LEU A 182 5.15 21.35 2.13
C LEU A 182 6.24 20.30 2.41
N THR A 183 7.40 20.44 1.77
CA THR A 183 8.55 19.55 1.98
C THR A 183 9.12 19.68 3.40
N GLU A 184 9.26 20.93 3.90
CA GLU A 184 9.72 21.17 5.28
C GLU A 184 8.73 20.64 6.30
N LEU A 185 7.42 20.83 6.07
CA LEU A 185 6.38 20.23 6.89
C LEU A 185 6.50 18.70 6.94
N CYS A 186 6.70 18.04 5.80
CA CYS A 186 6.90 16.59 5.76
C CYS A 186 8.13 16.14 6.58
N ALA A 187 9.24 16.87 6.50
CA ALA A 187 10.44 16.58 7.27
C ALA A 187 10.19 16.70 8.78
N THR A 188 9.52 17.78 9.22
CA THR A 188 9.12 17.98 10.63
C THR A 188 8.22 16.85 11.10
N LEU A 189 7.17 16.54 10.36
CA LEU A 189 6.24 15.46 10.72
C LEU A 189 6.92 14.08 10.75
N THR A 190 7.90 13.84 9.89
CA THR A 190 8.70 12.60 9.94
C THR A 190 9.50 12.50 11.23
N SER A 191 10.15 13.59 11.67
CA SER A 191 10.95 13.61 12.90
C SER A 191 10.12 13.44 14.17
N GLU A 192 8.85 13.87 14.13
CA GLU A 192 7.89 13.76 15.24
C GLU A 192 7.11 12.43 15.25
N THR A 193 7.23 11.64 14.18
CA THR A 193 6.46 10.42 14.01
C THR A 193 7.23 9.19 14.46
N ALA A 194 6.77 8.53 15.53
CA ALA A 194 7.23 7.19 15.85
C ALA A 194 6.82 6.22 14.73
N SER A 195 7.75 5.40 14.26
CA SER A 195 7.49 4.38 13.25
C SER A 195 6.59 3.27 13.80
N VAL A 196 5.87 2.59 12.91
CA VAL A 196 5.10 1.38 13.21
C VAL A 196 5.56 0.27 12.28
N THR A 197 5.69 -0.94 12.80
CA THR A 197 5.89 -2.13 11.96
C THR A 197 4.51 -2.68 11.59
N THR A 198 4.22 -2.70 10.29
CA THR A 198 3.03 -3.34 9.72
C THR A 198 3.40 -4.70 9.16
N ARG A 199 2.45 -5.66 9.21
CA ARG A 199 2.66 -7.02 8.73
C ARG A 199 1.59 -7.40 7.73
N HIS A 200 2.00 -7.61 6.48
CA HIS A 200 1.11 -7.95 5.39
C HIS A 200 1.22 -9.43 5.06
N THR A 201 0.15 -10.17 5.30
CA THR A 201 0.05 -11.61 5.03
C THR A 201 -0.71 -11.92 3.75
N SER A 202 -1.20 -10.90 3.05
CA SER A 202 -1.96 -11.06 1.82
C SER A 202 -1.85 -9.84 0.91
N ALA A 203 -2.06 -10.06 -0.39
CA ALA A 203 -2.27 -9.02 -1.39
C ALA A 203 -3.70 -9.13 -1.95
N SER A 204 -4.30 -8.00 -2.27
CA SER A 204 -5.69 -7.95 -2.72
C SER A 204 -5.84 -7.23 -4.06
N LEU A 205 -6.65 -7.79 -4.94
CA LEU A 205 -7.22 -7.07 -6.08
C LEU A 205 -8.41 -6.27 -5.57
N MET A 206 -8.35 -4.96 -5.74
CA MET A 206 -9.29 -3.99 -5.20
C MET A 206 -10.14 -3.38 -6.32
N TRP A 207 -11.40 -3.19 -6.04
CA TRP A 207 -12.31 -2.40 -6.85
C TRP A 207 -12.49 -1.01 -6.25
N SER A 208 -12.22 0.02 -7.06
CA SER A 208 -12.49 1.43 -6.74
C SER A 208 -13.91 1.76 -7.19
N ASP A 209 -14.85 1.74 -6.27
CA ASP A 209 -16.24 2.11 -6.50
C ASP A 209 -16.50 3.56 -6.12
N HIS A 210 -17.20 4.28 -7.01
CA HIS A 210 -17.60 5.66 -6.78
C HIS A 210 -19.06 5.81 -7.20
N PRO A 211 -20.02 5.32 -6.39
CA PRO A 211 -21.43 5.39 -6.72
C PRO A 211 -21.88 6.85 -6.86
N LYS A 212 -22.84 7.10 -7.75
CA LYS A 212 -23.41 8.45 -7.94
C LYS A 212 -23.98 8.97 -6.63
N GLY A 213 -23.44 10.10 -6.15
CA GLY A 213 -23.85 10.72 -4.87
C GLY A 213 -23.30 10.04 -3.62
N GLY A 214 -22.48 9.01 -3.77
CA GLY A 214 -21.82 8.30 -2.66
C GLY A 214 -20.34 8.65 -2.50
N SER A 215 -19.74 8.16 -1.43
CA SER A 215 -18.31 8.28 -1.19
C SER A 215 -17.54 7.24 -1.97
N LEU A 216 -16.32 7.57 -2.39
CA LEU A 216 -15.36 6.61 -2.94
C LEU A 216 -15.09 5.51 -1.92
N THR A 217 -15.24 4.25 -2.33
CA THR A 217 -14.92 3.06 -1.53
C THR A 217 -13.97 2.14 -2.28
N TYR A 218 -13.15 1.42 -1.55
CA TYR A 218 -12.27 0.39 -2.07
C TYR A 218 -12.67 -0.96 -1.48
N THR A 219 -13.10 -1.87 -2.35
CA THR A 219 -13.61 -3.18 -1.95
C THR A 219 -12.67 -4.26 -2.48
N PRO A 220 -12.15 -5.17 -1.64
CA PRO A 220 -11.41 -6.32 -2.12
C PRO A 220 -12.35 -7.26 -2.87
N ILE A 221 -11.99 -7.59 -4.11
CA ILE A 221 -12.74 -8.54 -4.94
C ILE A 221 -12.02 -9.90 -5.07
N LYS A 222 -10.75 -9.92 -4.68
CA LYS A 222 -9.94 -11.13 -4.52
C LYS A 222 -8.81 -10.83 -3.54
N THR A 223 -8.53 -11.75 -2.64
CA THR A 223 -7.40 -11.71 -1.71
C THR A 223 -6.62 -13.01 -1.79
N VAL A 224 -5.30 -12.93 -1.87
CA VAL A 224 -4.39 -14.08 -1.95
C VAL A 224 -3.37 -13.96 -0.83
N THR A 225 -3.18 -15.03 -0.05
CA THR A 225 -2.19 -15.10 1.05
C THR A 225 -0.76 -15.14 0.50
N LEU A 226 0.17 -14.39 1.10
CA LEU A 226 1.59 -14.32 0.74
C LEU A 226 2.39 -15.48 1.33
#